data_7fa6fdf863061a632c051ac6b88fad2e
#
_entry.id   7fa6fdf863061a632c051ac6b88fad2e
#
_cell.length_a   1.000
_cell.length_b   1.000
_cell.length_c   1.000
_cell.angle_alpha   90.00
_cell.angle_beta   90.00
_cell.angle_gamma   90.00
#
_symmetry.space_group_name_H-M   'P 1'
#
loop_
_entity.id
_entity.type
_entity.pdbx_description
1 polymer ?
#
loop_
_entity_poly.entity_id
_entity_poly.type
_entity_poly.pdbx_seq_one_letter_code
_entity_poly.pdbx_strand_id
1 'polypeptide(L)'
;MKEAYAIETRHLTKRYGEQVAVNDVCLHVPKGHIYGLLGRNGAGKTSIMKLILQLMPATSGETLLFGEPVKRRERSVFQRIGAIIETPGFYPNLTGTENLEIFAKLRGTIRSDAVEHALQVVGLPYKDKKLFGEYSLGMKQRLGIANAIMHDPELLILDEPTNGLDPIGIAEVRAFIRSLSEKEGKTILVSSHILSEISMLADDIGILDHGVLLEEETMEELKKKNQKYILLQVSD
;
A
#
# COMPACT_ATOMS: atom_id res chain seq x y z
N MET A 1 23.79 8.19 -9.54
CA MET A 1 22.68 9.04 -9.07
C MET A 1 21.88 8.20 -8.07
N LYS A 2 21.55 8.71 -6.87
CA LYS A 2 20.66 7.99 -5.94
C LYS A 2 19.32 7.82 -6.64
N GLU A 3 18.78 6.61 -6.65
CA GLU A 3 17.44 6.31 -7.13
C GLU A 3 16.43 7.18 -6.37
N ALA A 4 15.74 8.06 -7.08
CA ALA A 4 14.78 9.00 -6.46
C ALA A 4 13.48 8.28 -6.09
N TYR A 5 13.07 7.27 -6.88
CA TYR A 5 11.79 6.58 -6.74
C TYR A 5 11.96 5.11 -6.35
N ALA A 6 11.08 4.64 -5.49
CA ALA A 6 10.93 3.21 -5.18
C ALA A 6 10.06 2.51 -6.23
N ILE A 7 9.06 3.24 -6.77
CA ILE A 7 8.22 2.79 -7.88
C ILE A 7 8.20 3.90 -8.92
N GLU A 8 8.41 3.53 -10.19
CA GLU A 8 8.16 4.37 -11.35
C GLU A 8 7.40 3.54 -12.39
N THR A 9 6.35 4.10 -12.97
CA THR A 9 5.69 3.47 -14.12
C THR A 9 5.79 4.40 -15.32
N ARG A 10 6.01 3.84 -16.53
CA ARG A 10 6.12 4.58 -17.75
C ARG A 10 5.10 4.09 -18.77
N HIS A 11 4.14 4.93 -19.10
CA HIS A 11 3.09 4.64 -20.06
C HIS A 11 2.37 3.32 -19.79
N LEU A 12 2.18 2.98 -18.49
CA LEU A 12 1.63 1.71 -18.07
C LEU A 12 0.17 1.59 -18.49
N THR A 13 -0.13 0.55 -19.29
CA THR A 13 -1.46 0.33 -19.84
C THR A 13 -1.91 -1.11 -19.66
N LYS A 14 -3.19 -1.29 -19.29
CA LYS A 14 -3.86 -2.59 -19.21
C LYS A 14 -5.20 -2.56 -19.89
N ARG A 15 -5.37 -3.47 -20.86
CA ARG A 15 -6.64 -3.69 -21.58
C ARG A 15 -7.13 -5.11 -21.37
N TYR A 16 -8.44 -5.25 -21.27
CA TYR A 16 -9.18 -6.51 -21.28
C TYR A 16 -10.17 -6.47 -22.45
N GLY A 17 -9.76 -7.01 -23.59
CA GLY A 17 -10.50 -6.80 -24.84
C GLY A 17 -10.60 -5.30 -25.17
N GLU A 18 -11.81 -4.79 -25.27
CA GLU A 18 -12.07 -3.36 -25.52
C GLU A 18 -12.01 -2.48 -24.26
N GLN A 19 -12.15 -3.06 -23.09
CA GLN A 19 -12.12 -2.32 -21.83
C GLN A 19 -10.69 -1.94 -21.45
N VAL A 20 -10.45 -0.65 -21.23
CA VAL A 20 -9.16 -0.12 -20.75
C VAL A 20 -9.28 0.08 -19.23
N ALA A 21 -8.58 -0.75 -18.45
CA ALA A 21 -8.58 -0.69 -17.00
C ALA A 21 -7.50 0.25 -16.43
N VAL A 22 -6.39 0.39 -17.15
CA VAL A 22 -5.29 1.33 -16.84
C VAL A 22 -4.83 1.90 -18.19
N ASN A 23 -4.74 3.20 -18.30
CA ASN A 23 -4.48 3.90 -19.55
C ASN A 23 -3.35 4.92 -19.39
N ASP A 24 -2.19 4.59 -19.93
CA ASP A 24 -1.05 5.50 -20.08
C ASP A 24 -0.57 6.11 -18.73
N VAL A 25 -0.52 5.31 -17.66
CA VAL A 25 -0.19 5.79 -16.32
C VAL A 25 1.32 5.90 -16.12
N CYS A 26 1.77 7.13 -15.81
CA CYS A 26 3.13 7.45 -15.37
C CYS A 26 3.05 7.86 -13.88
N LEU A 27 3.49 6.99 -12.96
CA LEU A 27 3.37 7.15 -11.52
C LEU A 27 4.78 7.13 -10.90
N HIS A 28 5.02 8.00 -9.92
CA HIS A 28 6.32 8.20 -9.28
C HIS A 28 6.22 8.18 -7.77
N VAL A 29 6.60 7.08 -7.12
CA VAL A 29 6.60 6.93 -5.66
C VAL A 29 7.99 7.21 -5.11
N PRO A 30 8.22 8.35 -4.42
CA PRO A 30 9.53 8.69 -3.86
C PRO A 30 9.93 7.72 -2.74
N LYS A 31 11.24 7.45 -2.61
CA LYS A 31 11.75 6.61 -1.51
C LYS A 31 11.54 7.28 -0.16
N GLY A 32 11.11 6.48 0.82
CA GLY A 32 10.87 6.92 2.20
C GLY A 32 9.58 7.69 2.41
N HIS A 33 8.78 7.89 1.36
CA HIS A 33 7.50 8.58 1.43
C HIS A 33 6.32 7.61 1.54
N ILE A 34 5.21 8.12 2.06
CA ILE A 34 3.89 7.50 1.94
C ILE A 34 3.18 8.16 0.76
N TYR A 35 2.96 7.36 -0.29
CA TYR A 35 2.25 7.79 -1.48
C TYR A 35 0.81 7.28 -1.45
N GLY A 36 -0.15 8.19 -1.49
CA GLY A 36 -1.59 7.90 -1.52
C GLY A 36 -2.12 7.81 -2.95
N LEU A 37 -2.61 6.66 -3.38
CA LEU A 37 -3.31 6.50 -4.66
C LEU A 37 -4.82 6.65 -4.42
N LEU A 38 -5.36 7.83 -4.68
CA LEU A 38 -6.77 8.18 -4.50
C LEU A 38 -7.57 7.90 -5.76
N GLY A 39 -8.76 7.32 -5.61
CA GLY A 39 -9.68 7.13 -6.72
C GLY A 39 -10.93 6.36 -6.31
N ARG A 40 -12.04 6.56 -7.04
CA ARG A 40 -13.30 5.84 -6.79
C ARG A 40 -13.13 4.31 -6.94
N ASN A 41 -14.09 3.55 -6.45
CA ASN A 41 -14.15 2.12 -6.73
C ASN A 41 -14.24 1.90 -8.25
N GLY A 42 -13.40 1.00 -8.78
CA GLY A 42 -13.29 0.78 -10.21
C GLY A 42 -12.37 1.77 -10.98
N ALA A 43 -11.75 2.75 -10.32
CA ALA A 43 -10.84 3.69 -10.98
C ALA A 43 -9.54 3.05 -11.51
N GLY A 44 -9.21 1.81 -11.11
CA GLY A 44 -8.02 1.11 -11.58
C GLY A 44 -6.89 0.96 -10.55
N LYS A 45 -7.09 1.42 -9.28
CA LYS A 45 -6.08 1.37 -8.20
C LYS A 45 -5.48 -0.02 -8.01
N THR A 46 -6.33 -1.02 -7.72
CA THR A 46 -5.92 -2.42 -7.56
C THR A 46 -5.24 -2.97 -8.81
N SER A 47 -5.70 -2.59 -10.00
CA SER A 47 -5.08 -3.00 -11.27
C SER A 47 -3.66 -2.46 -11.41
N ILE A 48 -3.43 -1.18 -11.09
CA ILE A 48 -2.08 -0.59 -11.08
C ILE A 48 -1.18 -1.34 -10.10
N MET A 49 -1.63 -1.57 -8.86
CA MET A 49 -0.84 -2.31 -7.87
C MET A 49 -0.52 -3.75 -8.32
N LYS A 50 -1.48 -4.45 -8.92
CA LYS A 50 -1.26 -5.79 -9.51
C LYS A 50 -0.27 -5.77 -10.67
N LEU A 51 -0.26 -4.72 -11.50
CA LEU A 51 0.71 -4.53 -12.58
C LEU A 51 2.12 -4.27 -12.02
N ILE A 52 2.25 -3.40 -11.02
CA ILE A 52 3.52 -3.12 -10.33
C ILE A 52 4.13 -4.39 -9.74
N LEU A 53 3.30 -5.21 -9.10
CA LEU A 53 3.69 -6.49 -8.50
C LEU A 53 3.85 -7.64 -9.51
N GLN A 54 3.67 -7.39 -10.82
CA GLN A 54 3.68 -8.41 -11.88
C GLN A 54 2.71 -9.58 -11.64
N LEU A 55 1.65 -9.36 -10.85
CA LEU A 55 0.56 -10.32 -10.65
C LEU A 55 -0.30 -10.48 -11.91
N MET A 56 -0.24 -9.49 -12.80
CA MET A 56 -0.81 -9.56 -14.14
C MET A 56 0.14 -8.89 -15.15
N PRO A 57 0.16 -9.33 -16.41
CA PRO A 57 0.96 -8.68 -17.45
C PRO A 57 0.34 -7.35 -17.89
N ALA A 58 1.17 -6.33 -18.08
CA ALA A 58 0.79 -5.11 -18.76
C ALA A 58 0.50 -5.39 -20.25
N THR A 59 -0.35 -4.57 -20.86
CA THR A 59 -0.57 -4.58 -22.31
C THR A 59 0.55 -3.78 -23.01
N SER A 60 0.97 -2.66 -22.43
CA SER A 60 2.12 -1.84 -22.85
C SER A 60 2.66 -1.03 -21.67
N GLY A 61 3.79 -0.39 -21.86
CA GLY A 61 4.51 0.35 -20.84
C GLY A 61 5.38 -0.55 -19.96
N GLU A 62 6.02 0.06 -18.98
CA GLU A 62 6.95 -0.63 -18.10
C GLU A 62 6.81 -0.15 -16.63
N THR A 63 7.26 -1.00 -15.72
CA THR A 63 7.39 -0.69 -14.29
C THR A 63 8.86 -0.80 -13.91
N LEU A 64 9.35 0.21 -13.20
CA LEU A 64 10.66 0.17 -12.56
C LEU A 64 10.45 0.08 -11.04
N LEU A 65 11.19 -0.80 -10.39
CA LEU A 65 11.25 -0.92 -8.94
C LEU A 65 12.67 -0.61 -8.49
N PHE A 66 12.81 0.35 -7.59
CA PHE A 66 14.10 0.83 -7.09
C PHE A 66 15.06 1.27 -8.22
N GLY A 67 14.52 1.85 -9.31
CA GLY A 67 15.26 2.33 -10.47
C GLY A 67 15.57 1.27 -11.53
N GLU A 68 15.23 0.01 -11.30
CA GLU A 68 15.48 -1.09 -12.23
C GLU A 68 14.19 -1.57 -12.92
N PRO A 69 14.17 -1.74 -14.25
CA PRO A 69 13.01 -2.30 -14.95
C PRO A 69 12.71 -3.72 -14.46
N VAL A 70 11.46 -3.97 -14.10
CA VAL A 70 11.03 -5.28 -13.59
C VAL A 70 10.91 -6.26 -14.75
N LYS A 71 11.83 -7.23 -14.80
CA LYS A 71 11.78 -8.32 -15.76
C LYS A 71 10.94 -9.48 -15.23
N ARG A 72 10.06 -10.03 -16.06
CA ARG A 72 9.09 -11.09 -15.70
C ARG A 72 9.70 -12.34 -15.02
N ARG A 73 11.01 -12.55 -15.07
CA ARG A 73 11.71 -13.70 -14.48
C ARG A 73 12.56 -13.35 -13.26
N GLU A 74 12.74 -12.09 -12.96
CA GLU A 74 13.62 -11.63 -11.88
C GLU A 74 12.80 -11.43 -10.61
N ARG A 75 12.83 -12.43 -9.73
CA ARG A 75 12.00 -12.45 -8.51
C ARG A 75 12.68 -11.81 -7.30
N SER A 76 13.97 -11.53 -7.38
CA SER A 76 14.76 -11.01 -6.24
C SER A 76 14.25 -9.66 -5.73
N VAL A 77 13.80 -8.78 -6.62
CA VAL A 77 13.26 -7.47 -6.26
C VAL A 77 12.02 -7.58 -5.34
N PHE A 78 11.20 -8.64 -5.53
CA PHE A 78 9.99 -8.83 -4.72
C PHE A 78 10.27 -9.29 -3.27
N GLN A 79 11.49 -9.73 -2.96
CA GLN A 79 11.91 -9.99 -1.58
C GLN A 79 12.04 -8.69 -0.77
N ARG A 80 12.17 -7.54 -1.43
CA ARG A 80 12.24 -6.20 -0.82
C ARG A 80 10.85 -5.56 -0.70
N ILE A 81 9.77 -6.27 -1.08
CA ILE A 81 8.41 -5.74 -1.15
C ILE A 81 7.48 -6.56 -0.28
N GLY A 82 6.74 -5.88 0.60
CA GLY A 82 5.58 -6.42 1.27
C GLY A 82 4.30 -5.90 0.62
N ALA A 83 3.29 -6.75 0.44
CA ALA A 83 2.06 -6.32 -0.20
C ALA A 83 0.81 -6.96 0.43
N ILE A 84 -0.26 -6.18 0.47
CA ILE A 84 -1.63 -6.64 0.70
C ILE A 84 -2.44 -6.15 -0.49
N ILE A 85 -2.88 -7.09 -1.31
CA ILE A 85 -3.79 -6.83 -2.44
C ILE A 85 -5.04 -7.65 -2.17
N GLU A 86 -6.17 -6.97 -2.00
CA GLU A 86 -7.43 -7.58 -1.60
C GLU A 86 -7.34 -8.24 -0.20
N THR A 87 -8.18 -9.25 0.08
CA THR A 87 -8.18 -9.92 1.39
C THR A 87 -7.12 -11.01 1.45
N PRO A 88 -6.24 -11.01 2.45
CA PRO A 88 -5.26 -12.08 2.60
C PRO A 88 -5.92 -13.44 2.82
N GLY A 89 -5.47 -14.45 2.06
CA GLY A 89 -5.97 -15.82 2.14
C GLY A 89 -5.42 -16.59 3.34
N PHE A 90 -5.80 -16.20 4.56
CA PHE A 90 -5.44 -16.93 5.79
C PHE A 90 -6.39 -18.10 6.06
N TYR A 91 -5.88 -19.11 6.77
CA TYR A 91 -6.65 -20.28 7.18
C TYR A 91 -7.51 -19.94 8.41
N PRO A 92 -8.84 -20.02 8.32
CA PRO A 92 -9.74 -19.59 9.38
C PRO A 92 -9.67 -20.46 10.66
N ASN A 93 -9.24 -21.71 10.51
CA ASN A 93 -9.09 -22.69 11.56
C ASN A 93 -7.70 -22.73 12.22
N LEU A 94 -6.83 -21.77 11.88
CA LEU A 94 -5.53 -21.58 12.52
C LEU A 94 -5.49 -20.24 13.26
N THR A 95 -4.61 -20.14 14.23
CA THR A 95 -4.30 -18.90 14.95
C THR A 95 -3.56 -17.91 14.05
N GLY A 96 -3.45 -16.65 14.47
CA GLY A 96 -2.63 -15.65 13.76
C GLY A 96 -1.16 -16.07 13.68
N THR A 97 -0.61 -16.60 14.74
CA THR A 97 0.77 -17.09 14.79
C THR A 97 1.00 -18.22 13.79
N GLU A 98 0.16 -19.26 13.82
CA GLU A 98 0.27 -20.41 12.90
C GLU A 98 0.13 -19.99 11.43
N ASN A 99 -0.78 -19.08 11.14
CA ASN A 99 -0.92 -18.51 9.79
C ASN A 99 0.39 -17.85 9.34
N LEU A 100 0.96 -16.96 10.14
CA LEU A 100 2.22 -16.29 9.79
C LEU A 100 3.41 -17.25 9.68
N GLU A 101 3.48 -18.28 10.53
CA GLU A 101 4.52 -19.32 10.44
C GLU A 101 4.47 -20.08 9.11
N ILE A 102 3.28 -20.35 8.57
CA ILE A 102 3.13 -20.94 7.22
C ILE A 102 3.72 -20.02 6.18
N PHE A 103 3.34 -18.73 6.17
CA PHE A 103 3.87 -17.76 5.21
C PHE A 103 5.36 -17.53 5.38
N ALA A 104 5.88 -17.55 6.61
CA ALA A 104 7.30 -17.50 6.89
C ALA A 104 8.06 -18.66 6.24
N LYS A 105 7.57 -19.89 6.38
CA LYS A 105 8.14 -21.08 5.75
C LYS A 105 8.10 -20.99 4.22
N LEU A 106 7.01 -20.48 3.64
CA LEU A 106 6.86 -20.32 2.19
C LEU A 106 7.82 -19.26 1.62
N ARG A 107 8.16 -18.23 2.38
CA ARG A 107 9.14 -17.20 1.99
C ARG A 107 10.60 -17.71 2.07
N GLY A 108 10.87 -18.71 2.86
CA GLY A 108 12.21 -19.27 3.06
C GLY A 108 12.95 -18.58 4.21
N THR A 109 14.15 -18.06 3.96
CA THR A 109 15.02 -17.53 5.03
C THR A 109 14.52 -16.19 5.53
N ILE A 110 13.91 -16.17 6.73
CA ILE A 110 13.59 -14.97 7.51
C ILE A 110 14.14 -15.15 8.93
N ARG A 111 14.24 -14.06 9.69
CA ARG A 111 14.68 -14.11 11.11
C ARG A 111 13.77 -15.05 11.91
N SER A 112 14.35 -15.77 12.88
CA SER A 112 13.62 -16.71 13.72
C SER A 112 12.52 -16.05 14.58
N ASP A 113 12.67 -14.78 14.91
CA ASP A 113 11.74 -13.95 15.68
C ASP A 113 10.78 -13.13 14.80
N ALA A 114 10.84 -13.26 13.46
CA ALA A 114 10.12 -12.41 12.51
C ALA A 114 8.59 -12.42 12.74
N VAL A 115 8.02 -13.60 13.01
CA VAL A 115 6.58 -13.76 13.27
C VAL A 115 6.18 -13.04 14.56
N GLU A 116 6.93 -13.27 15.65
CA GLU A 116 6.67 -12.64 16.93
C GLU A 116 6.80 -11.12 16.83
N HIS A 117 7.90 -10.63 16.24
CA HIS A 117 8.13 -9.21 16.00
C HIS A 117 7.02 -8.58 15.17
N ALA A 118 6.63 -9.20 14.05
CA ALA A 118 5.57 -8.68 13.20
C ALA A 118 4.22 -8.58 13.91
N LEU A 119 3.87 -9.58 14.73
CA LEU A 119 2.65 -9.54 15.55
C LEU A 119 2.71 -8.43 16.61
N GLN A 120 3.85 -8.27 17.30
CA GLN A 120 4.05 -7.19 18.26
C GLN A 120 3.91 -5.82 17.62
N VAL A 121 4.51 -5.62 16.46
CA VAL A 121 4.48 -4.35 15.71
C VAL A 121 3.04 -3.95 15.36
N VAL A 122 2.19 -4.91 14.97
CA VAL A 122 0.77 -4.63 14.65
C VAL A 122 -0.16 -4.69 15.86
N GLY A 123 0.36 -4.89 17.07
CA GLY A 123 -0.42 -4.97 18.31
C GLY A 123 -1.33 -6.21 18.39
N LEU A 124 -0.91 -7.31 17.78
CA LEU A 124 -1.57 -8.62 17.92
C LEU A 124 -0.77 -9.53 18.86
N PRO A 125 -1.45 -10.35 19.69
CA PRO A 125 -0.75 -11.23 20.62
C PRO A 125 -0.03 -12.37 19.88
N TYR A 126 1.19 -12.67 20.32
CA TYR A 126 1.93 -13.85 19.89
C TYR A 126 1.47 -15.09 20.66
N LYS A 127 1.28 -16.21 19.96
CA LYS A 127 0.81 -17.49 20.54
C LYS A 127 -0.57 -17.41 21.22
N ASP A 128 -1.44 -16.52 20.78
CA ASP A 128 -2.85 -16.54 21.19
C ASP A 128 -3.56 -17.79 20.64
N LYS A 129 -4.56 -18.27 21.40
CA LYS A 129 -5.36 -19.43 21.00
C LYS A 129 -6.54 -19.08 20.11
N LYS A 130 -6.84 -17.78 19.94
CA LYS A 130 -7.96 -17.31 19.11
C LYS A 130 -7.72 -17.62 17.65
N LEU A 131 -8.68 -18.27 17.03
CA LEU A 131 -8.61 -18.64 15.61
C LEU A 131 -8.81 -17.43 14.71
N PHE A 132 -8.18 -17.41 13.55
CA PHE A 132 -8.33 -16.32 12.56
C PHE A 132 -9.79 -16.12 12.14
N GLY A 133 -10.58 -17.19 12.06
CA GLY A 133 -12.02 -17.10 11.78
C GLY A 133 -12.79 -16.20 12.75
N GLU A 134 -12.34 -16.12 14.00
CA GLU A 134 -12.94 -15.35 15.10
C GLU A 134 -12.38 -13.91 15.19
N TYR A 135 -11.41 -13.54 14.34
CA TYR A 135 -10.83 -12.20 14.35
C TYR A 135 -11.86 -11.17 13.87
N SER A 136 -11.87 -10.01 14.54
CA SER A 136 -12.56 -8.84 14.00
C SER A 136 -11.91 -8.41 12.67
N LEU A 137 -12.61 -7.61 11.88
CA LEU A 137 -12.07 -7.12 10.62
C LEU A 137 -10.74 -6.36 10.84
N GLY A 138 -10.66 -5.52 11.88
CA GLY A 138 -9.43 -4.82 12.24
C GLY A 138 -8.27 -5.76 12.61
N MET A 139 -8.54 -6.86 13.35
CA MET A 139 -7.53 -7.87 13.62
C MET A 139 -7.07 -8.59 12.34
N LYS A 140 -8.00 -8.88 11.41
CA LYS A 140 -7.67 -9.48 10.10
C LYS A 140 -6.79 -8.58 9.26
N GLN A 141 -7.09 -7.28 9.22
CA GLN A 141 -6.26 -6.29 8.54
C GLN A 141 -4.86 -6.19 9.16
N ARG A 142 -4.77 -6.10 10.48
CA ARG A 142 -3.47 -6.08 11.18
C ARG A 142 -2.66 -7.34 10.91
N LEU A 143 -3.27 -8.52 10.89
CA LEU A 143 -2.56 -9.76 10.54
C LEU A 143 -2.06 -9.73 9.09
N GLY A 144 -2.84 -9.17 8.16
CA GLY A 144 -2.40 -8.93 6.78
C GLY A 144 -1.16 -8.05 6.72
N ILE A 145 -1.16 -6.94 7.47
CA ILE A 145 0.00 -6.04 7.55
C ILE A 145 1.19 -6.77 8.19
N ALA A 146 0.98 -7.55 9.27
CA ALA A 146 2.05 -8.36 9.88
C ALA A 146 2.71 -9.29 8.86
N ASN A 147 1.91 -9.97 8.02
CA ASN A 147 2.43 -10.81 6.95
C ASN A 147 3.23 -10.01 5.91
N ALA A 148 2.80 -8.78 5.60
CA ALA A 148 3.50 -7.93 4.64
C ALA A 148 4.84 -7.42 5.17
N ILE A 149 4.99 -7.17 6.48
CA ILE A 149 6.21 -6.60 7.08
C ILE A 149 7.19 -7.63 7.64
N MET A 150 6.78 -8.90 7.89
CA MET A 150 7.58 -9.85 8.67
C MET A 150 8.95 -10.19 8.08
N HIS A 151 9.18 -9.92 6.79
CA HIS A 151 10.46 -10.14 6.11
C HIS A 151 11.28 -8.85 5.93
N ASP A 152 10.89 -7.78 6.65
CA ASP A 152 11.54 -6.48 6.68
C ASP A 152 11.70 -5.81 5.29
N PRO A 153 10.61 -5.62 4.53
CA PRO A 153 10.66 -5.04 3.20
C PRO A 153 11.03 -3.54 3.25
N GLU A 154 11.60 -3.02 2.15
CA GLU A 154 11.86 -1.59 1.95
C GLU A 154 10.63 -0.85 1.42
N LEU A 155 9.75 -1.56 0.70
CA LEU A 155 8.54 -1.03 0.09
C LEU A 155 7.32 -1.83 0.54
N LEU A 156 6.26 -1.12 0.93
CA LEU A 156 4.94 -1.70 1.22
C LEU A 156 3.91 -1.22 0.20
N ILE A 157 3.08 -2.14 -0.29
CA ILE A 157 1.95 -1.85 -1.18
C ILE A 157 0.67 -2.33 -0.49
N LEU A 158 -0.19 -1.40 -0.11
CA LEU A 158 -1.38 -1.66 0.70
C LEU A 158 -2.64 -1.20 -0.04
N ASP A 159 -3.46 -2.16 -0.49
CA ASP A 159 -4.70 -1.88 -1.21
C ASP A 159 -5.86 -1.74 -0.21
N GLU A 160 -6.41 -0.53 -0.07
CA GLU A 160 -7.54 -0.18 0.79
C GLU A 160 -7.38 -0.71 2.26
N PRO A 161 -6.26 -0.46 2.97
CA PRO A 161 -5.97 -1.13 4.25
C PRO A 161 -6.91 -0.74 5.39
N THR A 162 -7.68 0.34 5.23
CA THR A 162 -8.65 0.85 6.22
C THR A 162 -10.09 0.52 5.88
N ASN A 163 -10.33 -0.11 4.73
CA ASN A 163 -11.69 -0.36 4.23
C ASN A 163 -12.50 -1.24 5.20
N GLY A 164 -13.70 -0.77 5.53
CA GLY A 164 -14.64 -1.50 6.40
C GLY A 164 -14.30 -1.47 7.90
N LEU A 165 -13.27 -0.72 8.31
CA LEU A 165 -12.96 -0.52 9.72
C LEU A 165 -13.83 0.59 10.33
N ASP A 166 -14.03 0.51 11.63
CA ASP A 166 -14.61 1.60 12.42
C ASP A 166 -13.62 2.78 12.56
N PRO A 167 -14.05 3.96 12.99
CA PRO A 167 -13.18 5.14 13.10
C PRO A 167 -11.94 4.92 13.98
N ILE A 168 -12.05 4.10 15.03
CA ILE A 168 -10.94 3.78 15.93
C ILE A 168 -9.92 2.90 15.17
N GLY A 169 -10.39 1.84 14.51
CA GLY A 169 -9.54 0.95 13.72
C GLY A 169 -8.83 1.67 12.56
N ILE A 170 -9.52 2.62 11.89
CA ILE A 170 -8.90 3.48 10.86
C ILE A 170 -7.76 4.31 11.46
N ALA A 171 -7.99 4.95 12.62
CA ALA A 171 -6.97 5.77 13.28
C ALA A 171 -5.75 4.93 13.71
N GLU A 172 -5.97 3.72 14.23
CA GLU A 172 -4.90 2.81 14.65
C GLU A 172 -4.07 2.31 13.46
N VAL A 173 -4.71 1.85 12.37
CA VAL A 173 -4.01 1.38 11.16
C VAL A 173 -3.23 2.53 10.53
N ARG A 174 -3.80 3.74 10.47
CA ARG A 174 -3.12 4.94 9.96
C ARG A 174 -1.88 5.31 10.79
N ALA A 175 -2.02 5.37 12.12
CA ALA A 175 -0.90 5.67 13.02
C ALA A 175 0.22 4.63 12.87
N PHE A 176 -0.16 3.37 12.69
CA PHE A 176 0.76 2.29 12.44
C PHE A 176 1.50 2.46 11.10
N ILE A 177 0.79 2.66 9.99
CA ILE A 177 1.41 2.90 8.66
C ILE A 177 2.37 4.09 8.72
N ARG A 178 1.96 5.20 9.37
CA ARG A 178 2.81 6.38 9.55
C ARG A 178 4.08 6.05 10.34
N SER A 179 3.99 5.23 11.38
CA SER A 179 5.16 4.82 12.18
C SER A 179 6.17 4.00 11.39
N LEU A 180 5.74 3.17 10.43
CA LEU A 180 6.65 2.41 9.56
C LEU A 180 7.48 3.32 8.64
N SER A 181 6.88 4.39 8.13
CA SER A 181 7.61 5.36 7.32
C SER A 181 8.54 6.22 8.19
N GLU A 182 8.03 6.84 9.26
CA GLU A 182 8.79 7.80 10.06
C GLU A 182 9.93 7.17 10.88
N LYS A 183 9.71 5.97 11.44
CA LYS A 183 10.69 5.33 12.34
C LYS A 183 11.61 4.34 11.63
N GLU A 184 11.11 3.69 10.58
CA GLU A 184 11.83 2.63 9.89
C GLU A 184 12.24 3.03 8.45
N GLY A 185 11.87 4.23 7.99
CA GLY A 185 12.21 4.73 6.66
C GLY A 185 11.58 3.95 5.51
N LYS A 186 10.48 3.22 5.77
CA LYS A 186 9.80 2.43 4.74
C LYS A 186 9.14 3.33 3.71
N THR A 187 9.20 2.93 2.45
CA THR A 187 8.37 3.52 1.39
C THR A 187 7.02 2.81 1.37
N ILE A 188 5.93 3.55 1.23
CA ILE A 188 4.59 2.95 1.29
C ILE A 188 3.72 3.51 0.16
N LEU A 189 3.17 2.62 -0.67
CA LEU A 189 2.09 2.94 -1.61
C LEU A 189 0.78 2.44 -0.99
N VAL A 190 -0.14 3.36 -0.70
CA VAL A 190 -1.45 3.03 -0.12
C VAL A 190 -2.58 3.52 -1.02
N SER A 191 -3.59 2.68 -1.27
CA SER A 191 -4.81 3.11 -1.97
C SER A 191 -5.93 3.46 -1.00
N SER A 192 -6.76 4.42 -1.37
CA SER A 192 -8.06 4.68 -0.75
C SER A 192 -9.02 5.35 -1.73
N HIS A 193 -10.30 5.27 -1.45
CA HIS A 193 -11.33 6.05 -2.13
C HIS A 193 -11.79 7.25 -1.31
N ILE A 194 -11.17 7.50 -0.14
CA ILE A 194 -11.53 8.54 0.82
C ILE A 194 -10.38 9.55 0.93
N LEU A 195 -10.60 10.77 0.41
CA LEU A 195 -9.58 11.82 0.43
C LEU A 195 -9.12 12.19 1.84
N SER A 196 -10.04 12.24 2.82
CA SER A 196 -9.69 12.58 4.20
C SER A 196 -8.75 11.57 4.86
N GLU A 197 -8.80 10.30 4.49
CA GLU A 197 -7.86 9.29 4.96
C GLU A 197 -6.47 9.51 4.37
N ILE A 198 -6.38 9.68 3.05
CA ILE A 198 -5.12 9.96 2.35
C ILE A 198 -4.48 11.26 2.85
N SER A 199 -5.27 12.32 3.02
CA SER A 199 -4.76 13.64 3.43
C SER A 199 -4.15 13.67 4.84
N MET A 200 -4.52 12.71 5.70
CA MET A 200 -3.95 12.55 7.04
C MET A 200 -2.76 11.58 7.09
N LEU A 201 -2.53 10.84 6.00
CA LEU A 201 -1.54 9.76 5.97
C LEU A 201 -0.39 10.03 4.99
N ALA A 202 -0.71 10.47 3.78
CA ALA A 202 0.24 10.52 2.67
C ALA A 202 1.08 11.81 2.66
N ASP A 203 2.29 11.70 2.12
CA ASP A 203 3.19 12.80 1.81
C ASP A 203 2.96 13.28 0.37
N ASP A 204 2.72 12.33 -0.55
CA ASP A 204 2.40 12.58 -1.95
C ASP A 204 1.08 11.89 -2.32
N ILE A 205 0.42 12.39 -3.35
CA ILE A 205 -0.87 11.88 -3.82
C ILE A 205 -0.90 11.76 -5.33
N GLY A 206 -1.45 10.64 -5.81
CA GLY A 206 -1.88 10.46 -7.20
C GLY A 206 -3.39 10.32 -7.26
N ILE A 207 -4.05 11.11 -8.08
CA ILE A 207 -5.50 11.07 -8.28
C ILE A 207 -5.81 10.28 -9.53
N LEU A 208 -6.50 9.15 -9.36
CA LEU A 208 -6.85 8.22 -10.43
C LEU A 208 -8.35 8.25 -10.72
N ASP A 209 -8.71 8.39 -11.99
CA ASP A 209 -10.09 8.23 -12.45
C ASP A 209 -10.14 7.49 -13.79
N HIS A 210 -11.06 6.52 -13.92
CA HIS A 210 -11.24 5.73 -15.14
C HIS A 210 -9.94 5.18 -15.76
N GLY A 211 -8.99 4.75 -14.92
CA GLY A 211 -7.72 4.19 -15.35
C GLY A 211 -6.66 5.22 -15.77
N VAL A 212 -6.94 6.50 -15.64
CA VAL A 212 -6.02 7.60 -15.98
C VAL A 212 -5.56 8.30 -14.70
N LEU A 213 -4.26 8.53 -14.57
CA LEU A 213 -3.69 9.37 -13.51
C LEU A 213 -3.90 10.84 -13.90
N LEU A 214 -4.83 11.52 -13.22
CA LEU A 214 -5.21 12.89 -13.54
C LEU A 214 -4.24 13.91 -12.97
N GLU A 215 -3.72 13.65 -11.78
CA GLU A 215 -2.85 14.58 -11.06
C GLU A 215 -1.91 13.79 -10.15
N GLU A 216 -0.67 14.27 -10.02
CA GLU A 216 0.35 13.74 -9.11
C GLU A 216 1.07 14.92 -8.50
N GLU A 217 1.00 15.07 -7.16
CA GLU A 217 1.59 16.18 -6.44
C GLU A 217 1.84 15.86 -4.97
N THR A 218 2.53 16.73 -4.26
CA THR A 218 2.67 16.62 -2.81
C THR A 218 1.38 17.00 -2.10
N MET A 219 1.13 16.41 -0.92
CA MET A 219 -0.03 16.80 -0.09
C MET A 219 0.02 18.25 0.34
N GLU A 220 1.22 18.85 0.42
CA GLU A 220 1.39 20.26 0.75
C GLU A 220 0.90 21.15 -0.39
N GLU A 221 1.24 20.82 -1.64
CA GLU A 221 0.78 21.54 -2.83
C GLU A 221 -0.73 21.43 -2.99
N LEU A 222 -1.30 20.23 -2.84
CA LEU A 222 -2.75 20.01 -2.88
C LEU A 222 -3.47 20.86 -1.82
N LYS A 223 -2.97 20.91 -0.58
CA LYS A 223 -3.52 21.74 0.48
C LYS A 223 -3.46 23.23 0.13
N LYS A 224 -2.37 23.72 -0.44
CA LYS A 224 -2.21 25.12 -0.87
C LYS A 224 -3.21 25.49 -1.96
N LYS A 225 -3.40 24.64 -2.97
CA LYS A 225 -4.39 24.85 -4.05
C LYS A 225 -5.83 24.92 -3.53
N ASN A 226 -6.16 24.19 -2.48
CA ASN A 226 -7.51 24.10 -1.93
C ASN A 226 -7.79 25.05 -0.77
N GLN A 227 -6.84 25.90 -0.37
CA GLN A 227 -7.08 26.94 0.64
C GLN A 227 -7.98 28.03 0.06
N LYS A 228 -9.24 28.08 0.52
CA LYS A 228 -10.16 29.19 0.25
C LYS A 228 -9.91 30.28 1.30
N TYR A 229 -9.41 31.44 0.90
CA TYR A 229 -9.30 32.60 1.75
C TYR A 229 -10.62 33.42 1.71
N ILE A 230 -11.19 33.66 2.88
CA ILE A 230 -12.27 34.65 3.02
C ILE A 230 -11.57 35.94 3.46
N LEU A 231 -11.52 36.95 2.58
CA LEU A 231 -11.09 38.31 2.92
C LEU A 231 -12.25 39.02 3.61
N LEU A 232 -12.15 39.23 4.94
CA LEU A 232 -13.04 40.12 5.69
C LEU A 232 -12.44 41.51 5.64
N GLN A 233 -13.08 42.41 4.88
CA GLN A 233 -12.77 43.83 4.93
C GLN A 233 -13.62 44.48 6.03
N VAL A 234 -12.98 44.85 7.14
CA VAL A 234 -13.63 45.59 8.22
C VAL A 234 -13.43 47.07 7.90
N SER A 235 -14.52 47.81 7.71
CA SER A 235 -14.50 49.26 7.66
C SER A 235 -14.55 49.78 9.08
N ASP A 236 -13.67 50.73 9.43
CA ASP A 236 -13.68 51.51 10.66
C ASP A 236 -14.95 52.39 10.79
#